data_810880591b11c0cda1013eaa9d50bc28
#
_entry.id   810880591b11c0cda1013eaa9d50bc28
#
_cell.length_a   1.000
_cell.length_b   1.000
_cell.length_c   1.000
_cell.angle_alpha   90.00
_cell.angle_beta   90.00
_cell.angle_gamma   90.00
#
_symmetry.space_group_name_H-M   'P 1'
#
loop_
_entity.id
_entity.type
_entity.pdbx_description
1 polymer ?
#
loop_
_entity_poly.entity_id
_entity_poly.type
_entity_poly.pdbx_seq_one_letter_code
_entity_poly.pdbx_strand_id
1 'polypeptide(L)' 'MGRYYRLSKKISKEEAKQIVTELKEIKEVKKAQILDKNSCLLVDAEDDKYTQIMGAAVNICSRVASVELSFERFDY' A
#
# COMPACT_ATOMS: atom_id res chain seq x y z
N MET A 1 -7.79 -6.24 -10.32
CA MET A 1 -7.57 -7.20 -9.24
C MET A 1 -6.68 -6.59 -8.18
N GLY A 2 -7.07 -6.68 -6.92
CA GLY A 2 -6.29 -6.12 -5.82
C GLY A 2 -5.08 -6.97 -5.50
N ARG A 3 -4.13 -6.37 -4.81
CA ARG A 3 -2.92 -7.05 -4.36
C ARG A 3 -2.67 -6.73 -2.90
N TYR A 4 -2.26 -7.75 -2.14
CA TYR A 4 -1.86 -7.58 -0.75
C TYR A 4 -0.34 -7.56 -0.66
N TYR A 5 0.17 -6.61 0.10
CA TYR A 5 1.60 -6.47 0.36
C TYR A 5 1.83 -6.51 1.86
N ARG A 6 2.85 -7.27 2.27
CA ARG A 6 3.24 -7.34 3.68
C ARG A 6 4.18 -6.18 3.98
N LEU A 7 3.94 -5.53 5.11
CA LEU A 7 4.84 -4.48 5.61
C LEU A 7 5.94 -5.14 6.44
N SER A 8 7.14 -4.59 6.37
CA SER A 8 8.31 -5.15 7.07
C SER A 8 8.19 -5.06 8.59
N LYS A 9 7.29 -4.19 9.09
CA LYS A 9 6.99 -4.07 10.51
C LYS A 9 5.60 -3.47 10.68
N LYS A 10 5.05 -3.56 11.89
CA LYS A 10 3.80 -2.88 12.19
C LYS A 10 4.03 -1.37 12.18
N ILE A 11 3.01 -0.64 11.75
CA ILE A 11 3.05 0.82 11.73
C ILE A 11 1.98 1.38 12.66
N SER A 12 2.11 2.65 13.01
CA SER A 12 1.14 3.32 13.87
C SER A 12 -0.14 3.62 13.11
N LYS A 13 -1.19 3.94 13.84
CA LYS A 13 -2.47 4.34 13.26
C LYS A 13 -2.33 5.58 12.38
N GLU A 14 -1.54 6.54 12.82
CA GLU A 14 -1.28 7.78 12.09
C GLU A 14 -0.51 7.52 10.81
N GLU A 15 0.51 6.66 10.89
CA GLU A 15 1.28 6.28 9.71
C GLU A 15 0.41 5.55 8.70
N ALA A 16 -0.44 4.63 9.17
CA ALA A 16 -1.37 3.88 8.30
C ALA A 16 -2.31 4.86 7.59
N LYS A 17 -2.87 5.80 8.32
CA LYS A 17 -3.79 6.79 7.77
C LYS A 17 -3.10 7.66 6.72
N GLN A 18 -1.88 8.09 6.99
CA GLN A 18 -1.12 8.91 6.07
C GLN A 18 -0.80 8.16 4.77
N ILE A 19 -0.37 6.91 4.89
CA ILE A 19 -0.05 6.07 3.73
C ILE A 19 -1.29 5.89 2.86
N VAL A 20 -2.43 5.53 3.46
CA VAL A 20 -3.67 5.33 2.73
C VAL A 20 -4.11 6.62 2.05
N THR A 21 -4.02 7.75 2.74
CA THR A 21 -4.41 9.04 2.19
C THR A 21 -3.57 9.37 0.96
N GLU A 22 -2.25 9.22 1.05
CA GLU A 22 -1.37 9.52 -0.08
C GLU A 22 -1.58 8.55 -1.24
N LEU A 23 -1.81 7.28 -0.96
CA LEU A 23 -2.10 6.31 -2.03
C LEU A 23 -3.39 6.64 -2.76
N LYS A 24 -4.42 7.05 -2.03
CA LYS A 24 -5.70 7.41 -2.64
C LYS A 24 -5.63 8.66 -3.49
N GLU A 25 -4.62 9.49 -3.31
CA GLU A 25 -4.39 10.67 -4.15
C GLU A 25 -3.83 10.29 -5.52
N ILE A 26 -3.32 9.08 -5.67
CA ILE A 26 -2.83 8.61 -6.95
C ILE A 26 -4.03 8.26 -7.83
N LYS A 27 -4.12 8.88 -9.00
CA LYS A 27 -5.26 8.74 -9.90
C LYS A 27 -5.58 7.29 -10.24
N GLU A 28 -4.56 6.47 -10.43
CA GLU A 28 -4.71 5.08 -10.85
C GLU A 28 -5.13 4.13 -9.74
N VAL A 29 -5.05 4.55 -8.48
CA VAL A 29 -5.44 3.71 -7.35
C VAL A 29 -6.94 3.76 -7.16
N LYS A 30 -7.59 2.60 -7.24
CA LYS A 30 -9.04 2.46 -7.01
C LYS A 30 -9.36 2.32 -5.54
N LYS A 31 -8.50 1.62 -4.79
CA LYS A 31 -8.74 1.32 -3.38
C LYS A 31 -7.40 1.11 -2.68
N ALA A 32 -7.30 1.60 -1.46
CA ALA A 32 -6.13 1.36 -0.61
C ALA A 32 -6.59 1.21 0.83
N GLN A 33 -6.10 0.17 1.52
CA GLN A 33 -6.44 -0.11 2.92
C GLN A 33 -5.24 -0.70 3.62
N ILE A 34 -5.13 -0.45 4.92
CA ILE A 34 -4.16 -1.10 5.79
C ILE A 34 -4.94 -2.06 6.69
N LEU A 35 -4.50 -3.32 6.71
CA LEU A 35 -5.19 -4.42 7.37
C LEU A 35 -4.26 -5.17 8.32
N ASP A 36 -4.80 -6.21 8.98
CA ASP A 36 -4.03 -7.14 9.81
C ASP A 36 -3.20 -6.43 10.88
N LYS A 37 -3.86 -5.58 11.65
CA LYS A 37 -3.24 -4.82 12.74
C LYS A 37 -2.07 -3.98 12.24
N ASN A 38 -2.29 -3.33 11.08
CA ASN A 38 -1.33 -2.42 10.48
C ASN A 38 -0.05 -3.10 9.98
N SER A 39 -0.18 -4.32 9.49
CA SER A 39 0.97 -5.06 8.94
C SER A 39 0.77 -5.49 7.49
N CYS A 40 -0.37 -5.14 6.88
CA CYS A 40 -0.68 -5.53 5.51
C CYS A 40 -1.31 -4.37 4.76
N LEU A 41 -0.87 -4.15 3.53
CA LEU A 41 -1.42 -3.11 2.64
C LEU A 41 -2.17 -3.77 1.50
N LEU A 42 -3.42 -3.37 1.30
CA LEU A 42 -4.21 -3.77 0.13
C LEU A 42 -4.27 -2.60 -0.84
N VAL A 43 -3.89 -2.84 -2.10
CA VAL A 43 -4.01 -1.87 -3.18
C VAL A 43 -4.80 -2.49 -4.31
N ASP A 44 -5.81 -1.77 -4.80
CA ASP A 44 -6.59 -2.19 -5.95
C ASP A 44 -6.46 -1.15 -7.07
N ALA A 45 -6.14 -1.61 -8.26
CA ALA A 45 -5.94 -0.75 -9.43
C ALA A 45 -6.04 -1.60 -10.70
N GLU A 46 -6.00 -0.94 -11.86
CA GLU A 46 -5.93 -1.65 -13.14
C GLU A 46 -4.61 -2.44 -13.20
N ASP A 47 -4.66 -3.64 -13.76
CA ASP A 47 -3.51 -4.55 -13.76
C ASP A 47 -2.27 -3.97 -14.42
N ASP A 48 -2.44 -3.15 -15.46
CA ASP A 48 -1.32 -2.55 -16.18
C ASP A 48 -0.74 -1.30 -15.50
N LYS A 49 -1.33 -0.88 -14.37
CA LYS A 49 -0.89 0.32 -13.65
C LYS A 49 -0.05 0.01 -12.42
N TYR A 50 0.03 -1.25 -11.99
CA TYR A 50 0.72 -1.58 -10.74
C TYR A 50 2.20 -1.20 -10.75
N THR A 51 2.87 -1.32 -11.89
CA THR A 51 4.30 -0.95 -11.95
C THR A 51 4.51 0.51 -11.54
N GLN A 52 3.67 1.41 -12.05
CA GLN A 52 3.75 2.83 -11.72
C GLN A 52 3.38 3.09 -10.27
N ILE A 53 2.27 2.48 -9.82
CA ILE A 53 1.75 2.66 -8.48
C ILE A 53 2.73 2.16 -7.43
N MET A 54 3.36 1.01 -7.67
CA MET A 54 4.24 0.41 -6.68
C MET A 54 5.51 1.23 -6.44
N GLY A 55 6.02 1.91 -7.48
CA GLY A 55 7.11 2.84 -7.27
C GLY A 55 6.74 3.93 -6.28
N ALA A 56 5.55 4.50 -6.44
CA ALA A 56 5.05 5.53 -5.52
C ALA A 56 4.74 4.94 -4.14
N ALA A 57 4.14 3.75 -4.09
CA ALA A 57 3.78 3.12 -2.82
C ALA A 57 5.01 2.80 -1.98
N VAL A 58 6.05 2.26 -2.59
CA VAL A 58 7.32 1.99 -1.90
C VAL A 58 7.90 3.28 -1.34
N ASN A 59 7.90 4.34 -2.13
CA ASN A 59 8.40 5.65 -1.70
C ASN A 59 7.60 6.20 -0.52
N ILE A 60 6.27 6.15 -0.60
CA ILE A 60 5.38 6.63 0.44
C ILE A 60 5.62 5.87 1.74
N CYS A 61 5.66 4.54 1.68
CA CYS A 61 5.86 3.71 2.86
C CYS A 61 7.22 3.94 3.50
N SER A 62 8.25 4.09 2.69
CA SER A 62 9.60 4.36 3.19
C SER A 62 9.68 5.72 3.87
N ARG A 63 9.09 6.73 3.24
CA ARG A 63 9.14 8.11 3.74
C ARG A 63 8.29 8.29 5.01
N VAL A 64 7.07 7.73 5.02
CA VAL A 64 6.13 7.96 6.12
C VAL A 64 6.45 7.09 7.33
N ALA A 65 6.80 5.83 7.12
CA ALA A 65 6.88 4.85 8.20
C ALA A 65 8.17 4.03 8.21
N SER A 66 9.09 4.27 7.29
CA SER A 66 10.34 3.52 7.17
C SER A 66 10.10 2.02 7.07
N VAL A 67 9.08 1.62 6.31
CA VAL A 67 8.76 0.21 6.09
C VAL A 67 8.95 -0.16 4.63
N GLU A 68 9.24 -1.43 4.39
CA GLU A 68 9.35 -2.00 3.07
C GLU A 68 8.11 -2.83 2.77
N LEU A 69 7.81 -2.99 1.47
CA LEU A 69 6.69 -3.78 1.00
C LEU A 69 7.18 -5.05 0.35
N SER A 70 6.49 -6.16 0.63
CA SER A 70 6.72 -7.45 -0.03
C SER A 70 5.38 -7.95 -0.56
N PHE A 71 5.35 -8.37 -1.81
CA PHE A 71 4.13 -8.94 -2.38
C PHE A 71 3.73 -10.20 -1.59
N GLU A 72 2.47 -10.30 -1.20
CA GLU A 72 1.98 -11.45 -0.46
C GLU A 72 1.04 -12.32 -1.28
N ARG A 73 -0.03 -11.74 -1.82
CA ARG A 73 -1.00 -12.49 -2.61
C ARG A 73 -1.92 -11.54 -3.37
N PHE A 74 -2.61 -12.10 -4.36
CA PHE A 74 -3.68 -11.36 -5.04
C PHE A 74 -4.97 -11.40 -4.21
N ASP A 75 -5.80 -10.38 -4.39
CA ASP A 75 -7.13 -10.31 -3.79
C ASP A 75 -8.13 -10.85 -4.82
N TYR A 76 -8.45 -12.11 -4.69
CA TYR A 76 -9.41 -12.77 -5.59
C TYR A 76 -10.84 -12.54 -5.14
#